data_2626d3ed8ccc3108f8772e830822884b
#
_entry.id   2626d3ed8ccc3108f8772e830822884b
#
_cell.length_a   1.000
_cell.length_b   1.000
_cell.length_c   1.000
_cell.angle_alpha   90.00
_cell.angle_beta   90.00
_cell.angle_gamma   90.00
#
_symmetry.space_group_name_H-M   'P 1'
#
loop_
_entity.id
_entity.type
_entity.pdbx_description
1 polymer ?
#
loop_
_entity_poly.entity_id
_entity_poly.type
_entity_poly.pdbx_seq_one_letter_code
_entity_poly.pdbx_strand_id
1 'polypeptide(L)'
;MLHPAQYRLMGKTRDDAAGEAYDKVAKLLGFGYPGGPVLDALAPHGDPQGLRLTQSKMKGNVLDFSFSGVKTAMLRWSQSHALQDEIASRRALQRLCLRPSVEQWLAVTPQPTLDAIAAFQRLVIEEMLKRLQAAVEETGARGVVIAGGVACNTGLRRAATEARIGCPVRFAAPGLSTDNAAMIGAAAWPKFERGEFADLSLRAQANLTLA
;
A
#
# COMPACT_ATOMS: atom_id res chain seq x y z
N MET A 1 14.10 -11.58 -11.97
CA MET A 1 15.16 -10.80 -12.63
C MET A 1 16.03 -11.78 -13.40
N LEU A 2 16.03 -11.71 -14.70
CA LEU A 2 16.82 -12.60 -15.58
C LEU A 2 18.28 -12.12 -15.67
N HIS A 3 18.47 -10.82 -15.64
CA HIS A 3 19.76 -10.13 -15.65
C HIS A 3 19.56 -8.76 -14.97
N PRO A 4 20.59 -8.14 -14.35
CA PRO A 4 20.49 -6.75 -13.91
C PRO A 4 19.96 -5.87 -15.06
N ALA A 5 18.93 -5.06 -14.79
CA ALA A 5 18.23 -4.21 -15.75
C ALA A 5 17.32 -4.92 -16.80
N GLN A 6 17.04 -6.22 -16.64
CA GLN A 6 15.98 -6.89 -17.40
C GLN A 6 14.77 -7.16 -16.50
N TYR A 7 13.61 -6.69 -16.92
CA TYR A 7 12.37 -6.78 -16.15
C TYR A 7 11.26 -7.41 -16.97
N ARG A 8 10.40 -8.20 -16.32
CA ARG A 8 9.14 -8.65 -16.87
C ARG A 8 8.01 -8.14 -16.00
N LEU A 9 7.13 -7.32 -16.54
CA LEU A 9 5.93 -6.89 -15.85
C LEU A 9 4.98 -8.08 -15.70
N MET A 10 4.75 -8.53 -14.47
CA MET A 10 3.86 -9.65 -14.15
C MET A 10 2.42 -9.19 -13.92
N GLY A 11 2.24 -8.08 -13.23
CA GLY A 11 0.96 -7.48 -12.92
C GLY A 11 1.11 -6.02 -12.55
N LYS A 12 0.02 -5.29 -12.62
CA LYS A 12 -0.05 -3.86 -12.26
C LYS A 12 -1.38 -3.53 -11.60
N THR A 13 -1.47 -2.40 -10.95
CA THR A 13 -2.79 -1.91 -10.55
C THR A 13 -3.55 -1.40 -11.77
N ARG A 14 -4.86 -1.65 -11.81
CA ARG A 14 -5.78 -1.15 -12.85
C ARG A 14 -6.42 0.17 -12.50
N ASP A 15 -6.31 0.56 -11.24
CA ASP A 15 -6.90 1.77 -10.68
C ASP A 15 -5.97 2.35 -9.61
N ASP A 16 -6.47 2.63 -8.42
CA ASP A 16 -5.69 3.20 -7.33
C ASP A 16 -4.51 2.30 -6.95
N ALA A 17 -3.35 2.88 -6.67
CA ALA A 17 -2.28 2.17 -5.99
C ALA A 17 -2.68 1.86 -4.53
N ALA A 18 -2.07 0.83 -3.93
CA ALA A 18 -2.39 0.46 -2.54
C ALA A 18 -2.22 1.64 -1.57
N GLY A 19 -1.11 2.40 -1.65
CA GLY A 19 -0.88 3.59 -0.83
C GLY A 19 -1.94 4.66 -1.03
N GLU A 20 -2.34 4.89 -2.28
CA GLU A 20 -3.41 5.82 -2.63
C GLU A 20 -4.77 5.38 -2.06
N ALA A 21 -5.05 4.07 -2.00
CA ALA A 21 -6.25 3.56 -1.36
C ALA A 21 -6.27 3.86 0.15
N TYR A 22 -5.11 3.70 0.83
CA TYR A 22 -4.97 4.10 2.25
C TYR A 22 -5.24 5.59 2.45
N ASP A 23 -4.67 6.46 1.63
CA ASP A 23 -4.84 7.91 1.74
C ASP A 23 -6.30 8.32 1.48
N LYS A 24 -6.95 7.72 0.48
CA LYS A 24 -8.37 7.97 0.18
C LYS A 24 -9.29 7.53 1.32
N VAL A 25 -9.03 6.37 1.92
CA VAL A 25 -9.81 5.89 3.07
C VAL A 25 -9.54 6.75 4.31
N ALA A 26 -8.31 7.12 4.58
CA ALA A 26 -7.97 8.02 5.66
C ALA A 26 -8.67 9.36 5.53
N LYS A 27 -8.66 9.96 4.32
CA LYS A 27 -9.37 11.20 4.02
C LYS A 27 -10.88 11.06 4.21
N LEU A 28 -11.47 9.94 3.76
CA LEU A 28 -12.88 9.62 3.95
C LEU A 28 -13.27 9.61 5.43
N LEU A 29 -12.41 9.02 6.28
CA LEU A 29 -12.62 8.90 7.72
C LEU A 29 -12.14 10.12 8.52
N GLY A 30 -11.61 11.17 7.89
CA GLY A 30 -11.19 12.41 8.54
C GLY A 30 -9.79 12.40 9.16
N PHE A 31 -8.93 11.46 8.79
CA PHE A 31 -7.54 11.36 9.32
C PHE A 31 -6.50 12.22 8.56
N GLY A 32 -6.87 12.83 7.43
CA GLY A 32 -5.97 13.70 6.67
C GLY A 32 -4.94 12.94 5.81
N TYR A 33 -3.76 13.58 5.62
CA TYR A 33 -2.66 13.10 4.76
C TYR A 33 -1.31 13.35 5.44
N PRO A 34 -0.33 12.40 5.36
CA PRO A 34 -0.47 11.07 4.76
C PRO A 34 -1.30 10.12 5.65
N GLY A 35 -2.22 9.38 5.03
CA GLY A 35 -3.18 8.53 5.75
C GLY A 35 -2.65 7.15 6.10
N GLY A 36 -1.79 6.59 5.24
CA GLY A 36 -1.26 5.24 5.41
C GLY A 36 -0.67 4.97 6.78
N PRO A 37 0.26 5.78 7.29
CA PRO A 37 0.85 5.57 8.61
C PRO A 37 -0.16 5.63 9.76
N VAL A 38 -1.17 6.50 9.66
CA VAL A 38 -2.20 6.64 10.70
C VAL A 38 -3.10 5.40 10.73
N LEU A 39 -3.58 4.95 9.56
CA LEU A 39 -4.42 3.75 9.50
C LEU A 39 -3.64 2.50 9.91
N ASP A 40 -2.37 2.37 9.54
CA ASP A 40 -1.51 1.26 9.97
C ASP A 40 -1.33 1.24 11.50
N ALA A 41 -1.15 2.39 12.12
CA ALA A 41 -1.01 2.50 13.57
C ALA A 41 -2.32 2.18 14.33
N LEU A 42 -3.47 2.50 13.74
CA LEU A 42 -4.79 2.28 14.35
C LEU A 42 -5.35 0.88 14.10
N ALA A 43 -5.02 0.24 12.99
CA ALA A 43 -5.54 -1.08 12.64
C ALA A 43 -5.36 -2.17 13.72
N PRO A 44 -4.27 -2.21 14.51
CA PRO A 44 -4.11 -3.18 15.58
C PRO A 44 -5.11 -3.04 16.74
N HIS A 45 -5.81 -1.90 16.83
CA HIS A 45 -6.78 -1.60 17.88
C HIS A 45 -8.23 -1.94 17.49
N GLY A 46 -8.45 -2.39 16.24
CA GLY A 46 -9.75 -2.85 15.75
C GLY A 46 -9.80 -4.36 15.56
N ASP A 47 -11.02 -4.90 15.47
CA ASP A 47 -11.24 -6.29 15.09
C ASP A 47 -11.27 -6.41 13.55
N PRO A 48 -10.29 -7.08 12.92
CA PRO A 48 -10.30 -7.26 11.46
C PRO A 48 -11.46 -8.14 10.95
N GLN A 49 -12.15 -8.87 11.83
CA GLN A 49 -13.37 -9.64 11.52
C GLN A 49 -14.66 -8.87 11.81
N GLY A 50 -14.57 -7.74 12.49
CA GLY A 50 -15.71 -6.90 12.91
C GLY A 50 -16.50 -6.31 11.73
N LEU A 51 -15.88 -6.22 10.54
CA LEU A 51 -16.54 -5.78 9.31
C LEU A 51 -16.19 -6.70 8.12
N ARG A 52 -17.20 -7.19 7.45
CA ARG A 52 -17.02 -7.97 6.22
C ARG A 52 -16.97 -7.06 5.01
N LEU A 53 -15.76 -6.71 4.59
CA LEU A 53 -15.53 -6.05 3.31
C LEU A 53 -15.37 -7.10 2.20
N THR A 54 -15.97 -6.85 1.05
CA THR A 54 -15.86 -7.73 -0.12
C THR A 54 -15.25 -6.99 -1.28
N GLN A 55 -14.38 -7.66 -2.00
CA GLN A 55 -13.82 -7.16 -3.25
C GLN A 55 -14.43 -7.91 -4.43
N SER A 56 -14.73 -7.19 -5.50
CA SER A 56 -15.23 -7.78 -6.73
C SER A 56 -14.15 -8.62 -7.41
N LYS A 57 -14.52 -9.77 -7.94
CA LYS A 57 -13.60 -10.58 -8.75
C LYS A 57 -13.24 -9.81 -10.02
N MET A 58 -11.93 -9.63 -10.26
CA MET A 58 -11.44 -9.05 -11.50
C MET A 58 -11.41 -10.11 -12.61
N LYS A 59 -11.69 -9.66 -13.84
CA LYS A 59 -11.47 -10.46 -15.06
C LYS A 59 -10.10 -10.12 -15.64
N GLY A 60 -9.44 -11.06 -16.32
CA GLY A 60 -8.16 -10.85 -17.01
C GLY A 60 -6.97 -11.34 -16.21
N ASN A 61 -5.84 -10.60 -16.20
CA ASN A 61 -4.62 -11.03 -15.53
C ASN A 61 -4.84 -11.17 -14.01
N VAL A 62 -4.63 -12.38 -13.50
CA VAL A 62 -4.84 -12.72 -12.07
C VAL A 62 -3.83 -12.04 -11.14
N LEU A 63 -2.71 -11.57 -11.68
CA LEU A 63 -1.68 -10.85 -10.94
C LEU A 63 -1.91 -9.34 -10.89
N ASP A 64 -2.91 -8.81 -11.60
CA ASP A 64 -3.26 -7.41 -11.50
C ASP A 64 -3.94 -7.10 -10.17
N PHE A 65 -3.83 -5.85 -9.74
CA PHE A 65 -4.50 -5.32 -8.55
C PHE A 65 -5.66 -4.40 -8.92
N SER A 66 -6.61 -4.26 -8.00
CA SER A 66 -7.61 -3.20 -8.00
C SER A 66 -7.98 -2.91 -6.55
N PHE A 67 -7.86 -1.66 -6.14
CA PHE A 67 -8.21 -1.20 -4.79
C PHE A 67 -9.41 -0.25 -4.78
N SER A 68 -9.96 0.10 -5.95
CA SER A 68 -11.14 0.96 -6.04
C SER A 68 -12.39 0.32 -5.44
N GLY A 69 -12.51 -1.01 -5.52
CA GLY A 69 -13.60 -1.78 -4.90
C GLY A 69 -13.59 -1.67 -3.37
N VAL A 70 -12.43 -1.76 -2.76
CA VAL A 70 -12.27 -1.65 -1.30
C VAL A 70 -12.62 -0.24 -0.82
N LYS A 71 -12.15 0.80 -1.54
CA LYS A 71 -12.52 2.20 -1.28
C LYS A 71 -14.04 2.39 -1.36
N THR A 72 -14.68 1.83 -2.38
CA THR A 72 -16.13 1.93 -2.55
C THR A 72 -16.88 1.22 -1.42
N ALA A 73 -16.38 0.08 -0.94
CA ALA A 73 -16.95 -0.62 0.21
C ALA A 73 -16.83 0.22 1.49
N MET A 74 -15.68 0.85 1.73
CA MET A 74 -15.47 1.79 2.84
C MET A 74 -16.36 3.03 2.73
N LEU A 75 -16.56 3.56 1.53
CA LEU A 75 -17.49 4.68 1.30
C LEU A 75 -18.93 4.30 1.65
N ARG A 76 -19.41 3.14 1.21
CA ARG A 76 -20.76 2.66 1.55
C ARG A 76 -20.92 2.45 3.06
N TRP A 77 -19.92 1.85 3.68
CA TRP A 77 -19.90 1.69 5.13
C TRP A 77 -19.96 3.05 5.84
N SER A 78 -19.17 4.02 5.42
CA SER A 78 -19.17 5.36 6.03
C SER A 78 -20.50 6.11 5.85
N GLN A 79 -21.21 5.87 4.75
CA GLN A 79 -22.53 6.45 4.48
C GLN A 79 -23.64 5.82 5.33
N SER A 80 -23.49 4.57 5.75
CA SER A 80 -24.44 3.88 6.63
C SER A 80 -24.20 4.12 8.12
N HIS A 81 -23.17 4.89 8.48
CA HIS A 81 -22.80 5.24 9.84
C HIS A 81 -22.74 6.75 10.01
N ALA A 82 -23.17 7.25 11.15
CA ALA A 82 -23.17 8.70 11.46
C ALA A 82 -21.77 9.18 11.86
N LEU A 83 -20.85 9.27 10.90
CA LEU A 83 -19.43 9.61 11.14
C LEU A 83 -19.15 11.10 11.26
N GLN A 84 -20.15 11.99 11.12
CA GLN A 84 -19.94 13.45 11.04
C GLN A 84 -19.22 14.00 12.28
N ASP A 85 -19.64 13.60 13.47
CA ASP A 85 -19.06 14.06 14.74
C ASP A 85 -17.65 13.51 14.94
N GLU A 86 -17.44 12.25 14.58
CA GLU A 86 -16.11 11.63 14.61
C GLU A 86 -15.13 12.33 13.68
N ILE A 87 -15.55 12.59 12.44
CA ILE A 87 -14.74 13.30 11.43
C ILE A 87 -14.44 14.73 11.91
N ALA A 88 -15.43 15.42 12.51
CA ALA A 88 -15.23 16.74 13.06
C ALA A 88 -14.21 16.73 14.22
N SER A 89 -14.29 15.75 15.12
CA SER A 89 -13.36 15.56 16.24
C SER A 89 -11.93 15.29 15.75
N ARG A 90 -11.74 14.41 14.76
CA ARG A 90 -10.43 14.12 14.17
C ARG A 90 -9.84 15.34 13.47
N ARG A 91 -10.65 16.11 12.75
CA ARG A 91 -10.21 17.36 12.11
C ARG A 91 -9.85 18.44 13.14
N ALA A 92 -10.59 18.53 14.24
CA ALA A 92 -10.25 19.42 15.35
C ALA A 92 -8.90 19.02 15.98
N LEU A 93 -8.67 17.74 16.23
CA LEU A 93 -7.40 17.23 16.75
C LEU A 93 -6.23 17.60 15.81
N GLN A 94 -6.39 17.46 14.50
CA GLN A 94 -5.33 17.82 13.52
C GLN A 94 -5.02 19.32 13.50
N ARG A 95 -6.00 20.18 13.77
CA ARG A 95 -5.75 21.62 13.89
C ARG A 95 -4.96 21.98 15.14
N LEU A 96 -5.14 21.22 16.22
CA LEU A 96 -4.45 21.44 17.49
C LEU A 96 -3.07 20.78 17.55
N CYS A 97 -2.90 19.66 16.83
CA CYS A 97 -1.67 18.89 16.83
C CYS A 97 -1.31 18.44 15.41
N LEU A 98 -0.15 18.88 14.91
CA LEU A 98 0.30 18.54 13.56
C LEU A 98 0.57 17.04 13.38
N ARG A 99 0.98 16.36 14.46
CA ARG A 99 1.27 14.92 14.49
C ARG A 99 0.68 14.29 15.75
N PRO A 100 -0.64 14.01 15.78
CA PRO A 100 -1.26 13.37 16.92
C PRO A 100 -0.65 12.00 17.21
N SER A 101 -0.50 11.65 18.48
CA SER A 101 -0.08 10.31 18.90
C SER A 101 -1.18 9.28 18.65
N VAL A 102 -0.84 7.99 18.74
CA VAL A 102 -1.82 6.89 18.62
C VAL A 102 -2.92 7.03 19.66
N GLU A 103 -2.56 7.34 20.92
CA GLU A 103 -3.50 7.51 22.02
C GLU A 103 -4.47 8.67 21.76
N GLN A 104 -3.98 9.78 21.19
CA GLN A 104 -4.84 10.91 20.83
C GLN A 104 -5.81 10.54 19.71
N TRP A 105 -5.36 9.77 18.72
CA TRP A 105 -6.25 9.27 17.68
C TRP A 105 -7.29 8.28 18.23
N LEU A 106 -6.90 7.38 19.13
CA LEU A 106 -7.83 6.43 19.77
C LEU A 106 -8.90 7.14 20.58
N ALA A 107 -8.57 8.23 21.27
CA ALA A 107 -9.52 9.02 22.04
C ALA A 107 -10.68 9.62 21.23
N VAL A 108 -10.48 9.79 19.88
CA VAL A 108 -11.47 10.37 18.96
C VAL A 108 -11.93 9.38 17.88
N THR A 109 -11.64 8.10 18.05
CA THR A 109 -11.97 7.05 17.08
C THR A 109 -12.70 5.91 17.77
N PRO A 110 -14.05 5.84 17.67
CA PRO A 110 -14.84 4.76 18.24
C PRO A 110 -14.51 3.39 17.65
N GLN A 111 -14.80 2.34 18.44
CA GLN A 111 -14.50 0.96 18.08
C GLN A 111 -15.02 0.54 16.69
N PRO A 112 -16.25 0.88 16.24
CA PRO A 112 -16.70 0.50 14.89
C PRO A 112 -15.84 1.07 13.78
N THR A 113 -15.27 2.26 13.95
CA THR A 113 -14.33 2.84 12.99
C THR A 113 -12.97 2.17 13.05
N LEU A 114 -12.49 1.77 14.22
CA LEU A 114 -11.26 0.98 14.37
C LEU A 114 -11.41 -0.39 13.69
N ASP A 115 -12.55 -1.06 13.87
CA ASP A 115 -12.86 -2.34 13.23
C ASP A 115 -12.91 -2.21 11.70
N ALA A 116 -13.49 -1.12 11.19
CA ALA A 116 -13.50 -0.84 9.76
C ALA A 116 -12.09 -0.60 9.20
N ILE A 117 -11.22 0.10 9.93
CA ILE A 117 -9.81 0.30 9.57
C ILE A 117 -9.07 -1.05 9.56
N ALA A 118 -9.25 -1.87 10.59
CA ALA A 118 -8.63 -3.18 10.68
C ALA A 118 -9.07 -4.11 9.54
N ALA A 119 -10.36 -4.16 9.24
CA ALA A 119 -10.92 -4.94 8.12
C ALA A 119 -10.42 -4.44 6.76
N PHE A 120 -10.33 -3.12 6.57
CA PHE A 120 -9.76 -2.51 5.36
C PHE A 120 -8.30 -2.94 5.17
N GLN A 121 -7.46 -2.77 6.20
CA GLN A 121 -6.04 -3.13 6.14
C GLN A 121 -5.86 -4.63 5.88
N ARG A 122 -6.60 -5.48 6.57
CA ARG A 122 -6.57 -6.93 6.35
C ARG A 122 -6.85 -7.27 4.88
N LEU A 123 -7.93 -6.72 4.31
CA LEU A 123 -8.32 -7.01 2.92
C LEU A 123 -7.23 -6.57 1.92
N VAL A 124 -6.65 -5.38 2.10
CA VAL A 124 -5.56 -4.90 1.23
C VAL A 124 -4.35 -5.83 1.31
N ILE A 125 -3.96 -6.22 2.52
CA ILE A 125 -2.81 -7.11 2.75
C ILE A 125 -3.06 -8.50 2.14
N GLU A 126 -4.24 -9.09 2.38
CA GLU A 126 -4.62 -10.39 1.81
C GLU A 126 -4.55 -10.39 0.28
N GLU A 127 -5.05 -9.32 -0.35
CA GLU A 127 -5.00 -9.17 -1.80
C GLU A 127 -3.56 -9.02 -2.33
N MET A 128 -2.70 -8.32 -1.61
CA MET A 128 -1.28 -8.21 -1.98
C MET A 128 -0.57 -9.56 -1.85
N LEU A 129 -0.72 -10.24 -0.72
CA LEU A 129 -0.04 -11.52 -0.48
C LEU A 129 -0.52 -12.63 -1.41
N LYS A 130 -1.82 -12.67 -1.72
CA LYS A 130 -2.40 -13.63 -2.66
C LYS A 130 -1.76 -13.51 -4.05
N ARG A 131 -1.56 -12.29 -4.57
CA ARG A 131 -0.93 -12.08 -5.88
C ARG A 131 0.57 -12.32 -5.83
N LEU A 132 1.20 -11.97 -4.72
CA LEU A 132 2.60 -12.29 -4.50
C LEU A 132 2.85 -13.80 -4.54
N GLN A 133 2.03 -14.57 -3.83
CA GLN A 133 2.12 -16.03 -3.83
C GLN A 133 1.90 -16.61 -5.24
N ALA A 134 0.86 -16.17 -5.94
CA ALA A 134 0.60 -16.61 -7.32
C ALA A 134 1.76 -16.26 -8.28
N ALA A 135 2.38 -15.08 -8.13
CA ALA A 135 3.55 -14.70 -8.93
C ALA A 135 4.77 -15.58 -8.61
N VAL A 136 5.00 -15.93 -7.34
CA VAL A 136 6.08 -16.84 -6.95
C VAL A 136 5.85 -18.23 -7.51
N GLU A 137 4.62 -18.76 -7.43
CA GLU A 137 4.24 -20.07 -7.99
C GLU A 137 4.42 -20.10 -9.52
N GLU A 138 4.01 -19.05 -10.22
CA GLU A 138 4.14 -18.96 -11.70
C GLU A 138 5.60 -18.90 -12.16
N THR A 139 6.45 -18.20 -11.39
CA THR A 139 7.83 -17.92 -11.84
C THR A 139 8.88 -18.84 -11.23
N GLY A 140 8.56 -19.59 -10.19
CA GLY A 140 9.54 -20.31 -9.39
C GLY A 140 10.58 -19.38 -8.74
N ALA A 141 10.19 -18.16 -8.38
CA ALA A 141 11.10 -17.16 -7.84
C ALA A 141 11.82 -17.64 -6.58
N ARG A 142 13.14 -17.44 -6.51
CA ARG A 142 13.98 -17.81 -5.37
C ARG A 142 14.03 -16.77 -4.26
N GLY A 143 13.33 -15.67 -4.42
CA GLY A 143 13.23 -14.60 -3.43
C GLY A 143 12.33 -13.47 -3.93
N VAL A 144 11.77 -12.74 -2.99
CA VAL A 144 10.88 -11.59 -3.21
C VAL A 144 11.44 -10.38 -2.49
N VAL A 145 11.37 -9.22 -3.13
CA VAL A 145 11.64 -7.92 -2.49
C VAL A 145 10.36 -7.08 -2.54
N ILE A 146 9.93 -6.59 -1.39
CA ILE A 146 8.82 -5.64 -1.27
C ILE A 146 9.41 -4.25 -1.00
N ALA A 147 9.09 -3.29 -1.86
CA ALA A 147 9.58 -1.91 -1.80
C ALA A 147 8.43 -0.92 -2.06
N GLY A 148 8.72 0.38 -2.00
CA GLY A 148 7.73 1.46 -2.11
C GLY A 148 7.10 1.82 -0.76
N GLY A 149 6.31 2.91 -0.71
CA GLY A 149 5.79 3.45 0.55
C GLY A 149 5.00 2.45 1.40
N VAL A 150 4.18 1.58 0.76
CA VAL A 150 3.39 0.56 1.45
C VAL A 150 4.26 -0.54 2.07
N ALA A 151 5.50 -0.72 1.62
CA ALA A 151 6.46 -1.62 2.26
C ALA A 151 6.83 -1.22 3.70
N CYS A 152 6.51 0.02 4.12
CA CYS A 152 6.65 0.47 5.50
C CYS A 152 5.49 0.04 6.40
N ASN A 153 4.37 -0.43 5.84
CA ASN A 153 3.19 -0.85 6.61
C ASN A 153 3.55 -2.04 7.51
N THR A 154 3.31 -1.90 8.81
CA THR A 154 3.71 -2.88 9.83
C THR A 154 2.87 -4.14 9.75
N GLY A 155 1.58 -3.99 9.45
CA GLY A 155 0.67 -5.12 9.23
C GLY A 155 1.09 -5.97 8.03
N LEU A 156 1.46 -5.34 6.91
CA LEU A 156 1.97 -6.05 5.73
C LEU A 156 3.28 -6.79 6.03
N ARG A 157 4.23 -6.15 6.74
CA ARG A 157 5.50 -6.77 7.12
C ARG A 157 5.27 -8.02 7.97
N ARG A 158 4.42 -7.92 8.99
CA ARG A 158 4.07 -9.05 9.84
C ARG A 158 3.42 -10.16 9.03
N ALA A 159 2.36 -9.86 8.27
CA ALA A 159 1.62 -10.85 7.51
C ALA A 159 2.49 -11.54 6.44
N ALA A 160 3.40 -10.82 5.77
CA ALA A 160 4.32 -11.39 4.79
C ALA A 160 5.40 -12.29 5.42
N THR A 161 5.77 -12.02 6.67
CA THR A 161 6.70 -12.86 7.43
C THR A 161 6.03 -14.18 7.88
N GLU A 162 4.76 -14.10 8.25
CA GLU A 162 3.95 -15.24 8.68
C GLU A 162 3.44 -16.08 7.50
N ALA A 163 3.30 -15.47 6.32
CA ALA A 163 2.79 -16.13 5.13
C ALA A 163 3.80 -17.16 4.56
N ARG A 164 3.29 -18.29 4.11
CA ARG A 164 4.08 -19.33 3.42
C ARG A 164 4.19 -18.99 1.93
N ILE A 165 5.05 -18.02 1.59
CA ILE A 165 5.24 -17.54 0.21
C ILE A 165 6.05 -18.52 -0.65
N GLY A 166 6.70 -19.53 -0.06
CA GLY A 166 7.52 -20.51 -0.77
C GLY A 166 8.97 -20.08 -1.02
N CYS A 167 9.31 -18.81 -0.76
CA CYS A 167 10.68 -18.30 -0.84
C CYS A 167 10.89 -17.14 0.15
N PRO A 168 12.15 -16.75 0.43
CA PRO A 168 12.44 -15.62 1.31
C PRO A 168 11.83 -14.32 0.82
N VAL A 169 11.12 -13.61 1.70
CA VAL A 169 10.60 -12.27 1.46
C VAL A 169 11.49 -11.25 2.18
N ARG A 170 11.92 -10.25 1.45
CA ARG A 170 12.74 -9.15 1.97
C ARG A 170 12.04 -7.82 1.76
N PHE A 171 12.19 -6.92 2.71
CA PHE A 171 11.69 -5.57 2.64
C PHE A 171 12.85 -4.59 2.49
N ALA A 172 12.69 -3.58 1.65
CA ALA A 172 13.60 -2.46 1.67
C ALA A 172 13.62 -1.79 3.05
N ALA A 173 14.76 -1.24 3.43
CA ALA A 173 14.84 -0.42 4.65
C ALA A 173 13.84 0.74 4.57
N PRO A 174 13.19 1.15 5.67
CA PRO A 174 12.19 2.21 5.64
C PRO A 174 12.65 3.50 4.95
N GLY A 175 13.88 3.95 5.21
CA GLY A 175 14.46 5.12 4.56
C GLY A 175 14.76 4.97 3.06
N LEU A 176 14.74 3.74 2.53
CA LEU A 176 14.92 3.43 1.11
C LEU A 176 13.60 2.97 0.44
N SER A 177 12.51 2.90 1.20
CA SER A 177 11.19 2.47 0.69
C SER A 177 10.40 3.61 0.04
N THR A 178 10.73 4.86 0.36
CA THR A 178 10.18 6.06 -0.29
C THR A 178 11.15 6.59 -1.33
N ASP A 179 10.69 7.51 -2.18
CA ASP A 179 11.50 8.11 -3.24
C ASP A 179 12.79 8.72 -2.68
N ASN A 180 13.91 8.34 -3.28
CA ASN A 180 15.23 8.82 -2.88
C ASN A 180 16.21 8.78 -4.06
N ALA A 181 17.22 9.64 -4.02
CA ALA A 181 18.23 9.76 -5.08
C ALA A 181 19.09 8.49 -5.22
N ALA A 182 19.34 7.77 -4.13
CA ALA A 182 20.18 6.57 -4.16
C ALA A 182 19.58 5.45 -5.01
N MET A 183 18.24 5.27 -4.98
CA MET A 183 17.59 4.26 -5.82
C MET A 183 17.69 4.60 -7.32
N ILE A 184 17.67 5.89 -7.67
CA ILE A 184 17.81 6.34 -9.06
C ILE A 184 19.24 6.07 -9.54
N GLY A 185 20.25 6.44 -8.73
CA GLY A 185 21.65 6.15 -9.04
C GLY A 185 21.93 4.65 -9.18
N ALA A 186 21.40 3.82 -8.27
CA ALA A 186 21.54 2.38 -8.31
C ALA A 186 20.86 1.77 -9.55
N ALA A 187 19.70 2.27 -9.97
CA ALA A 187 19.02 1.82 -11.19
C ALA A 187 19.76 2.24 -12.46
N ALA A 188 20.44 3.39 -12.46
CA ALA A 188 21.21 3.87 -13.60
C ALA A 188 22.57 3.18 -13.75
N TRP A 189 23.15 2.67 -12.65
CA TRP A 189 24.50 2.10 -12.64
C TRP A 189 24.76 1.05 -13.70
N PRO A 190 23.93 0.02 -13.92
CA PRO A 190 24.18 -0.98 -14.96
C PRO A 190 24.18 -0.40 -16.37
N LYS A 191 23.44 0.66 -16.64
CA LYS A 191 23.44 1.38 -17.93
C LYS A 191 24.72 2.19 -18.07
N PHE A 192 25.14 2.86 -17.03
CA PHE A 192 26.42 3.59 -17.00
C PHE A 192 27.61 2.68 -17.31
N GLU A 193 27.68 1.50 -16.69
CA GLU A 193 28.75 0.54 -16.94
C GLU A 193 28.80 0.05 -18.39
N ARG A 194 27.63 0.00 -19.09
CA ARG A 194 27.55 -0.36 -20.50
C ARG A 194 27.74 0.80 -21.47
N GLY A 195 27.95 2.02 -20.95
CA GLY A 195 28.08 3.21 -21.78
C GLY A 195 26.77 3.65 -22.46
N GLU A 196 25.61 3.24 -21.92
CA GLU A 196 24.28 3.59 -22.45
C GLU A 196 23.87 4.98 -21.96
N PHE A 197 24.24 6.02 -22.67
CA PHE A 197 23.90 7.40 -22.36
C PHE A 197 22.79 7.91 -23.28
N ALA A 198 21.87 8.69 -22.73
CA ALA A 198 20.91 9.43 -23.51
C ALA A 198 21.57 10.66 -24.16
N ASP A 199 21.05 11.10 -25.29
CA ASP A 199 21.43 12.36 -25.90
C ASP A 199 20.79 13.57 -25.20
N LEU A 200 21.15 14.78 -25.64
CA LEU A 200 20.67 16.03 -25.05
C LEU A 200 19.19 16.33 -25.38
N SER A 201 18.53 15.52 -26.21
CA SER A 201 17.10 15.63 -26.50
C SER A 201 16.21 14.88 -25.51
N LEU A 202 16.79 14.18 -24.52
CA LEU A 202 16.06 13.44 -23.49
C LEU A 202 14.99 14.34 -22.83
N ARG A 203 13.76 13.83 -22.81
CA ARG A 203 12.63 14.50 -22.14
C ARG A 203 12.07 13.60 -21.05
N ALA A 204 11.61 14.21 -19.96
CA ALA A 204 10.90 13.49 -18.91
C ALA A 204 9.58 12.93 -19.46
N GLN A 205 9.30 11.65 -19.15
CA GLN A 205 8.05 10.97 -19.53
C GLN A 205 7.41 10.40 -18.27
N ALA A 206 6.15 10.77 -18.04
CA ALA A 206 5.43 10.43 -16.81
C ALA A 206 5.08 8.94 -16.68
N ASN A 207 4.95 8.22 -17.79
CA ASN A 207 4.43 6.84 -17.81
C ASN A 207 5.36 5.89 -18.58
N LEU A 208 6.67 5.98 -18.33
CA LEU A 208 7.62 5.05 -18.94
C LEU A 208 7.44 3.66 -18.31
N THR A 209 7.21 2.65 -19.15
CA THR A 209 7.20 1.25 -18.70
C THR A 209 8.62 0.75 -18.53
N LEU A 210 8.87 -0.01 -17.46
CA LEU A 210 10.09 -0.80 -17.34
C LEU A 210 10.05 -1.90 -18.40
N ALA A 211 10.90 -1.78 -19.39
CA ALA A 211 11.05 -2.75 -20.47
C ALA A 211 12.31 -3.62 -20.23
#